data_71eb39487de1ec94f81e414441016205
#
_entry.id   71eb39487de1ec94f81e414441016205
#
_cell.length_a   1.000
_cell.length_b   1.000
_cell.length_c   1.000
_cell.angle_alpha   90.00
_cell.angle_beta   90.00
_cell.angle_gamma   90.00
#
_symmetry.space_group_name_H-M   'P 1'
#
loop_
_entity.id
_entity.type
_entity.pdbx_description
1 polymer ?
#
loop_
_entity_poly.entity_id
_entity_poly.type
_entity_poly.pdbx_seq_one_letter_code
_entity_poly.pdbx_strand_id
1 'polypeptide(L)'
;MAYTHLTMKELGWIETYYDIGYKPYKIAKKLGRSNQPIYNVVNFLKEGGTVRDYFERYKQNKSKCGAKKKTFSSDQTQYVKNRVADGWTPDVIIGRGEKDLGCSMRTLYRRFKDSVLFDVTTLPMQGKRKPNGHKETRGKQGDKRTLDDRKKAYPAFESEFGHLEGDTIIGKNHKSAVITFAERVSKLIIALETPGRKAEDIEWTLNNWFKKLPKNLFKSITFDCGKEFSNWKSLSNQQDISVFFADPGCPSQRGLNEHSNGLLRKDGLPKQMDFNEVSQEFISSVAVRRNKIPRKSLNYKTPLEVFLENVSGLNNF
;
A
#
# COMPACT_ATOMS: atom_id res chain seq x y z
N MET A 1 8.38 -14.26 36.25
CA MET A 1 9.58 -13.40 36.35
C MET A 1 10.42 -13.56 35.10
N ALA A 2 10.85 -12.46 34.46
CA ALA A 2 11.73 -12.53 33.31
C ALA A 2 13.12 -13.03 33.76
N TYR A 3 13.65 -14.06 33.09
CA TYR A 3 14.98 -14.57 33.36
C TYR A 3 16.04 -13.53 32.96
N THR A 4 16.87 -13.11 33.94
CA THR A 4 17.95 -12.14 33.72
C THR A 4 19.29 -12.86 33.81
N HIS A 5 20.10 -12.82 32.77
CA HIS A 5 21.44 -13.39 32.76
C HIS A 5 22.37 -12.69 33.74
N LEU A 6 23.41 -13.40 34.19
CA LEU A 6 24.48 -12.85 35.03
C LEU A 6 25.24 -11.76 34.26
N THR A 7 25.47 -10.63 34.89
CA THR A 7 26.30 -9.55 34.35
C THR A 7 27.78 -9.82 34.61
N MET A 8 28.69 -9.17 33.85
CA MET A 8 30.14 -9.27 34.14
C MET A 8 30.48 -8.88 35.58
N LYS A 9 29.79 -7.91 36.16
CA LYS A 9 29.99 -7.51 37.57
C LYS A 9 29.61 -8.61 38.53
N GLU A 10 28.50 -9.30 38.30
CA GLU A 10 28.05 -10.42 39.12
C GLU A 10 29.01 -11.61 38.96
N LEU A 11 29.51 -11.88 37.76
CA LEU A 11 30.50 -12.92 37.49
C LEU A 11 31.81 -12.67 38.25
N GLY A 12 32.30 -11.42 38.26
CA GLY A 12 33.45 -11.02 39.05
C GLY A 12 33.24 -11.23 40.57
N TRP A 13 32.05 -10.88 41.08
CA TRP A 13 31.73 -11.18 42.49
C TRP A 13 31.68 -12.67 42.80
N ILE A 14 31.18 -13.50 41.86
CA ILE A 14 31.15 -14.95 42.03
C ILE A 14 32.58 -15.49 42.13
N GLU A 15 33.48 -15.05 41.27
CA GLU A 15 34.91 -15.42 41.25
C GLU A 15 35.55 -15.04 42.59
N THR A 16 35.43 -13.78 42.98
CA THR A 16 35.98 -13.28 44.30
C THR A 16 35.48 -14.11 45.48
N TYR A 17 34.17 -14.38 45.54
CA TYR A 17 33.63 -15.19 46.65
C TYR A 17 34.05 -16.65 46.57
N TYR A 18 34.25 -17.20 45.38
CA TYR A 18 34.75 -18.53 45.18
C TYR A 18 36.21 -18.68 45.64
N ASP A 19 37.06 -17.70 45.32
CA ASP A 19 38.50 -17.70 45.69
C ASP A 19 38.70 -17.62 47.20
N ILE A 20 37.80 -16.91 47.92
CA ILE A 20 37.82 -16.88 49.41
C ILE A 20 37.05 -18.03 50.06
N GLY A 21 36.70 -19.07 49.27
CA GLY A 21 36.19 -20.36 49.79
C GLY A 21 34.68 -20.40 50.09
N TYR A 22 33.88 -19.47 49.59
CA TYR A 22 32.41 -19.54 49.73
C TYR A 22 31.82 -20.70 48.94
N LYS A 23 30.89 -21.44 49.57
CA LYS A 23 30.10 -22.45 48.85
C LYS A 23 29.10 -21.81 47.89
N PRO A 24 28.81 -22.38 46.71
CA PRO A 24 27.93 -21.75 45.68
C PRO A 24 26.58 -21.31 46.18
N TYR A 25 25.92 -22.05 47.07
CA TYR A 25 24.61 -21.65 47.62
C TYR A 25 24.68 -20.39 48.48
N LYS A 26 25.82 -20.18 49.20
CA LYS A 26 26.04 -18.96 49.98
C LYS A 26 26.25 -17.75 49.08
N ILE A 27 26.97 -17.95 47.97
CA ILE A 27 27.17 -16.92 46.92
C ILE A 27 25.82 -16.55 46.29
N ALA A 28 25.01 -17.52 45.92
CA ALA A 28 23.67 -17.31 45.35
C ALA A 28 22.79 -16.49 46.31
N LYS A 29 22.78 -16.82 47.60
CA LYS A 29 22.04 -16.07 48.60
C LYS A 29 22.51 -14.60 48.75
N LYS A 30 23.83 -14.35 48.71
CA LYS A 30 24.42 -13.02 48.78
C LYS A 30 24.04 -12.16 47.53
N LEU A 31 23.99 -12.76 46.35
CA LEU A 31 23.70 -12.07 45.13
C LEU A 31 22.19 -12.00 44.79
N GLY A 32 21.34 -12.61 45.62
CA GLY A 32 19.90 -12.65 45.36
C GLY A 32 19.53 -13.40 44.07
N ARG A 33 20.35 -14.41 43.70
CA ARG A 33 20.19 -15.23 42.49
C ARG A 33 19.81 -16.65 42.85
N SER A 34 19.20 -17.37 41.88
CA SER A 34 18.98 -18.80 42.03
C SER A 34 20.30 -19.57 42.06
N ASN A 35 20.30 -20.74 42.67
CA ASN A 35 21.52 -21.53 42.88
C ASN A 35 22.15 -22.02 41.56
N GLN A 36 21.34 -22.53 40.61
CA GLN A 36 21.83 -23.20 39.41
C GLN A 36 22.79 -22.36 38.55
N PRO A 37 22.50 -21.08 38.22
CA PRO A 37 23.46 -20.23 37.51
C PRO A 37 24.80 -20.09 38.22
N ILE A 38 24.79 -19.98 39.55
CA ILE A 38 26.01 -19.83 40.33
C ILE A 38 26.84 -21.16 40.34
N TYR A 39 26.17 -22.30 40.49
CA TYR A 39 26.81 -23.58 40.36
C TYR A 39 27.48 -23.80 38.99
N ASN A 40 26.82 -23.38 37.95
CA ASN A 40 27.34 -23.45 36.57
C ASN A 40 28.65 -22.65 36.44
N VAL A 41 28.67 -21.41 36.97
CA VAL A 41 29.88 -20.56 36.94
C VAL A 41 31.00 -21.18 37.78
N VAL A 42 30.71 -21.59 39.03
CA VAL A 42 31.72 -22.17 39.93
C VAL A 42 32.29 -23.47 39.38
N ASN A 43 31.47 -24.33 38.77
CA ASN A 43 31.99 -25.56 38.13
C ASN A 43 32.89 -25.22 36.95
N PHE A 44 32.58 -24.21 36.16
CA PHE A 44 33.43 -23.75 35.05
C PHE A 44 34.77 -23.20 35.56
N LEU A 45 34.77 -22.48 36.69
CA LEU A 45 36.01 -22.03 37.35
C LEU A 45 36.86 -23.19 37.88
N LYS A 46 36.21 -24.24 38.46
CA LYS A 46 36.90 -25.47 38.90
C LYS A 46 37.60 -26.24 37.78
N GLU A 47 37.03 -26.14 36.57
CA GLU A 47 37.59 -26.74 35.34
C GLU A 47 38.77 -25.91 34.77
N GLY A 48 39.18 -24.83 35.44
CA GLY A 48 40.29 -23.97 35.04
C GLY A 48 39.86 -22.82 34.08
N GLY A 49 38.57 -22.62 33.85
CA GLY A 49 38.07 -21.48 33.06
C GLY A 49 38.08 -20.16 33.86
N THR A 50 37.99 -19.03 33.18
CA THR A 50 37.85 -17.69 33.79
C THR A 50 36.44 -17.15 33.63
N VAL A 51 36.04 -16.21 34.46
CA VAL A 51 34.71 -15.51 34.31
C VAL A 51 34.61 -14.81 32.97
N ARG A 52 35.73 -14.36 32.42
CA ARG A 52 35.77 -13.75 31.07
C ARG A 52 35.42 -14.77 29.99
N ASP A 53 35.99 -15.94 30.06
CA ASP A 53 35.73 -17.02 29.11
C ASP A 53 34.27 -17.49 29.21
N TYR A 54 33.75 -17.59 30.46
CA TYR A 54 32.36 -17.93 30.70
C TYR A 54 31.41 -16.90 30.03
N PHE A 55 31.71 -15.62 30.17
CA PHE A 55 30.91 -14.53 29.57
C PHE A 55 31.02 -14.52 28.05
N GLU A 56 32.19 -14.74 27.47
CA GLU A 56 32.37 -14.85 26.03
C GLU A 56 31.64 -16.07 25.45
N ARG A 57 31.70 -17.21 26.13
CA ARG A 57 30.93 -18.42 25.79
C ARG A 57 29.42 -18.12 25.81
N TYR A 58 28.94 -17.39 26.81
CA TYR A 58 27.55 -16.95 26.89
C TYR A 58 27.19 -16.06 25.69
N LYS A 59 27.99 -15.06 25.33
CA LYS A 59 27.75 -14.19 24.17
C LYS A 59 27.71 -15.01 22.86
N GLN A 60 28.64 -15.93 22.68
CA GLN A 60 28.69 -16.83 21.52
C GLN A 60 27.42 -17.69 21.43
N ASN A 61 27.00 -18.29 22.53
CA ASN A 61 25.79 -19.10 22.58
C ASN A 61 24.55 -18.24 22.30
N LYS A 62 24.49 -17.05 22.88
CA LYS A 62 23.39 -16.10 22.64
C LYS A 62 23.33 -15.65 21.18
N SER A 63 24.46 -15.46 20.50
CA SER A 63 24.51 -15.11 19.07
C SER A 63 23.99 -16.23 18.17
N LYS A 64 24.08 -17.49 18.61
CA LYS A 64 23.56 -18.67 17.89
C LYS A 64 22.08 -18.93 18.17
N CYS A 65 21.49 -18.29 19.20
CA CYS A 65 20.09 -18.44 19.56
C CYS A 65 19.16 -17.62 18.66
N GLY A 66 17.94 -18.11 18.51
CA GLY A 66 16.90 -17.46 17.73
C GLY A 66 16.74 -18.03 16.32
N ALA A 67 15.67 -17.62 15.65
CA ALA A 67 15.40 -18.04 14.28
C ALA A 67 16.46 -17.44 13.34
N LYS A 68 17.04 -18.27 12.49
CA LYS A 68 18.00 -17.83 11.47
C LYS A 68 17.30 -16.83 10.52
N LYS A 69 18.02 -15.78 10.13
CA LYS A 69 17.52 -14.83 9.16
C LYS A 69 17.25 -15.53 7.83
N LYS A 70 16.04 -15.37 7.29
CA LYS A 70 15.70 -15.92 5.97
C LYS A 70 16.66 -15.36 4.91
N THR A 71 17.33 -16.22 4.20
CA THR A 71 18.13 -15.90 3.01
C THR A 71 17.30 -16.18 1.76
N PHE A 72 17.59 -15.48 0.70
CA PHE A 72 16.98 -15.65 -0.62
C PHE A 72 18.04 -16.10 -1.62
N SER A 73 17.68 -16.96 -2.55
CA SER A 73 18.54 -17.28 -3.70
C SER A 73 18.74 -16.01 -4.57
N SER A 74 19.74 -16.05 -5.43
CA SER A 74 19.98 -14.96 -6.40
C SER A 74 18.75 -14.70 -7.26
N ASP A 75 18.10 -15.77 -7.73
CA ASP A 75 16.90 -15.73 -8.55
C ASP A 75 15.67 -15.18 -7.78
N GLN A 76 15.48 -15.58 -6.51
CA GLN A 76 14.42 -15.00 -5.65
C GLN A 76 14.67 -13.52 -5.39
N THR A 77 15.92 -13.13 -5.16
CA THR A 77 16.31 -11.74 -4.93
C THR A 77 16.04 -10.88 -6.16
N GLN A 78 16.42 -11.37 -7.35
CA GLN A 78 16.18 -10.65 -8.60
C GLN A 78 14.68 -10.53 -8.91
N TYR A 79 13.91 -11.60 -8.68
CA TYR A 79 12.47 -11.58 -8.82
C TYR A 79 11.82 -10.49 -7.94
N VAL A 80 12.18 -10.42 -6.64
CA VAL A 80 11.65 -9.40 -5.73
C VAL A 80 12.02 -8.00 -6.20
N LYS A 81 13.27 -7.77 -6.62
CA LYS A 81 13.72 -6.47 -7.14
C LYS A 81 12.93 -6.03 -8.37
N ASN A 82 12.71 -6.95 -9.32
CA ASN A 82 11.95 -6.67 -10.54
C ASN A 82 10.50 -6.30 -10.19
N ARG A 83 9.83 -7.08 -9.34
CA ARG A 83 8.44 -6.79 -8.92
C ARG A 83 8.30 -5.48 -8.16
N VAL A 84 9.29 -5.12 -7.34
CA VAL A 84 9.31 -3.81 -6.68
C VAL A 84 9.51 -2.67 -7.67
N ALA A 85 10.36 -2.84 -8.69
CA ALA A 85 10.51 -1.87 -9.79
C ALA A 85 9.20 -1.71 -10.59
N ASP A 86 8.42 -2.80 -10.75
CA ASP A 86 7.06 -2.76 -11.32
C ASP A 86 6.02 -2.10 -10.39
N GLY A 87 6.42 -1.67 -9.19
CA GLY A 87 5.57 -1.00 -8.20
C GLY A 87 4.81 -1.93 -7.25
N TRP A 88 5.18 -3.22 -7.19
CA TRP A 88 4.58 -4.16 -6.25
C TRP A 88 5.12 -3.96 -4.84
N THR A 89 4.26 -4.18 -3.86
CA THR A 89 4.65 -4.18 -2.44
C THR A 89 4.89 -5.61 -1.95
N PRO A 90 5.64 -5.83 -0.85
CA PRO A 90 5.91 -7.16 -0.31
C PRO A 90 4.67 -8.01 -0.04
N ASP A 91 3.54 -7.40 0.34
CA ASP A 91 2.26 -8.11 0.54
C ASP A 91 1.67 -8.58 -0.79
N VAL A 92 1.79 -7.78 -1.84
CA VAL A 92 1.35 -8.16 -3.20
C VAL A 92 2.21 -9.29 -3.76
N ILE A 93 3.54 -9.22 -3.60
CA ILE A 93 4.47 -10.26 -4.06
C ILE A 93 4.15 -11.62 -3.42
N ILE A 94 3.96 -11.65 -2.10
CA ILE A 94 3.63 -12.88 -1.38
C ILE A 94 2.20 -13.35 -1.69
N GLY A 95 1.24 -12.41 -1.72
CA GLY A 95 -0.17 -12.75 -1.89
C GLY A 95 -0.51 -13.22 -3.31
N ARG A 96 0.16 -12.71 -4.34
CA ARG A 96 0.01 -13.17 -5.72
C ARG A 96 0.58 -14.58 -5.91
N GLY A 97 1.68 -14.90 -5.21
CA GLY A 97 2.23 -16.25 -5.19
C GLY A 97 2.84 -16.77 -6.50
N GLU A 98 3.24 -15.87 -7.42
CA GLU A 98 3.87 -16.27 -8.70
C GLU A 98 5.19 -17.03 -8.50
N LYS A 99 5.89 -16.74 -7.40
CA LYS A 99 7.13 -17.41 -7.01
C LYS A 99 7.14 -17.67 -5.51
N ASP A 100 7.36 -18.92 -5.14
CA ASP A 100 7.50 -19.26 -3.72
C ASP A 100 8.83 -18.69 -3.17
N LEU A 101 8.71 -17.80 -2.21
CA LEU A 101 9.84 -17.21 -1.48
C LEU A 101 10.11 -17.94 -0.16
N GLY A 102 9.29 -18.91 0.22
CA GLY A 102 9.39 -19.67 1.46
C GLY A 102 9.37 -18.76 2.70
N CYS A 103 8.66 -17.64 2.66
CA CYS A 103 8.57 -16.71 3.78
C CYS A 103 7.23 -15.98 3.83
N SER A 104 6.88 -15.47 5.03
CA SER A 104 5.69 -14.65 5.19
C SER A 104 5.93 -13.22 4.70
N MET A 105 4.84 -12.51 4.36
CA MET A 105 4.80 -11.07 4.06
C MET A 105 5.58 -10.25 5.11
N ARG A 106 5.35 -10.52 6.41
CA ARG A 106 6.03 -9.83 7.51
C ARG A 106 7.55 -10.05 7.46
N THR A 107 8.01 -11.23 7.08
CA THR A 107 9.42 -11.55 6.92
C THR A 107 10.02 -10.77 5.76
N LEU A 108 9.33 -10.68 4.62
CA LEU A 108 9.80 -9.91 3.47
C LEU A 108 9.90 -8.41 3.80
N TYR A 109 8.91 -7.80 4.47
CA TYR A 109 9.01 -6.41 4.95
C TYR A 109 10.21 -6.18 5.89
N ARG A 110 10.52 -7.13 6.78
CA ARG A 110 11.71 -7.05 7.64
C ARG A 110 12.99 -7.00 6.82
N ARG A 111 13.10 -7.76 5.72
CA ARG A 111 14.27 -7.73 4.83
C ARG A 111 14.46 -6.37 4.17
N PHE A 112 13.38 -5.67 3.82
CA PHE A 112 13.45 -4.28 3.35
C PHE A 112 13.90 -3.33 4.46
N LYS A 113 13.43 -3.52 5.69
CA LYS A 113 13.84 -2.68 6.83
C LYS A 113 15.30 -2.90 7.24
N ASP A 114 15.81 -4.11 7.12
CA ASP A 114 17.22 -4.43 7.45
C ASP A 114 18.21 -3.86 6.41
N SER A 115 17.74 -3.38 5.27
CA SER A 115 18.50 -2.72 4.17
C SER A 115 19.72 -3.50 3.66
N VAL A 116 19.79 -4.83 3.89
CA VAL A 116 20.93 -5.67 3.46
C VAL A 116 20.77 -6.15 2.01
N LEU A 117 19.56 -6.60 1.65
CA LEU A 117 19.23 -7.12 0.30
C LEU A 117 18.32 -6.19 -0.48
N PHE A 118 17.46 -5.47 0.22
CA PHE A 118 16.41 -4.62 -0.35
C PHE A 118 16.39 -3.27 0.36
N ASP A 119 16.13 -2.20 -0.39
CA ASP A 119 16.03 -0.84 0.15
C ASP A 119 14.55 -0.46 0.37
N VAL A 120 14.21 -0.06 1.59
CA VAL A 120 12.84 0.37 1.96
C VAL A 120 12.39 1.62 1.19
N THR A 121 13.32 2.45 0.73
CA THR A 121 13.02 3.66 -0.05
C THR A 121 12.47 3.36 -1.44
N THR A 122 12.75 2.16 -1.97
CA THR A 122 12.21 1.70 -3.26
C THR A 122 10.72 1.32 -3.20
N LEU A 123 10.18 1.11 -2.00
CA LEU A 123 8.76 0.82 -1.83
C LEU A 123 7.88 2.05 -2.10
N PRO A 124 6.66 1.88 -2.63
CA PRO A 124 5.77 2.98 -3.03
C PRO A 124 5.56 4.08 -1.98
N MET A 125 5.53 3.74 -0.69
CA MET A 125 5.35 4.70 0.41
C MET A 125 6.66 5.07 1.13
N GLN A 126 7.80 4.56 0.69
CA GLN A 126 9.13 4.81 1.29
C GLN A 126 9.16 4.64 2.82
N GLY A 127 8.29 3.78 3.35
CA GLY A 127 8.12 3.57 4.79
C GLY A 127 7.46 4.73 5.57
N LYS A 128 6.94 5.78 4.89
CA LYS A 128 6.34 6.96 5.54
C LYS A 128 4.86 7.09 5.22
N ARG A 129 4.03 7.38 6.22
CA ARG A 129 2.61 7.73 6.08
C ARG A 129 2.41 9.18 6.53
N LYS A 130 1.87 10.04 5.63
CA LYS A 130 1.51 11.42 5.98
C LYS A 130 0.00 11.50 6.27
N PRO A 131 -0.45 12.10 7.39
CA PRO A 131 -1.86 12.38 7.63
C PRO A 131 -2.34 13.51 6.71
N ASN A 132 -3.61 13.43 6.28
CA ASN A 132 -4.25 14.46 5.47
C ASN A 132 -5.02 15.44 6.38
N GLY A 133 -4.86 16.74 6.17
CA GLY A 133 -5.52 17.79 6.94
C GLY A 133 -6.04 18.91 6.04
N HIS A 134 -7.17 18.70 5.37
CA HIS A 134 -7.85 19.75 4.60
C HIS A 134 -9.25 20.01 5.17
N LYS A 135 -9.63 21.31 5.29
CA LYS A 135 -10.95 21.76 5.75
C LYS A 135 -11.76 22.30 4.57
N GLU A 136 -12.94 21.76 4.32
CA GLU A 136 -13.81 22.15 3.22
C GLU A 136 -14.61 23.41 3.54
N THR A 137 -14.76 24.30 2.57
CA THR A 137 -15.48 25.59 2.69
C THR A 137 -16.58 25.80 1.65
N ARG A 138 -16.83 24.81 0.76
CA ARG A 138 -17.86 24.92 -0.31
C ARG A 138 -19.25 24.57 0.19
N GLY A 139 -20.27 25.37 -0.16
CA GLY A 139 -21.67 25.13 0.19
C GLY A 139 -22.36 24.09 -0.71
N LYS A 140 -23.56 23.61 -0.28
CA LYS A 140 -24.39 22.67 -1.07
C LYS A 140 -24.89 23.38 -2.35
N GLN A 141 -24.81 22.69 -3.50
CA GLN A 141 -25.36 23.14 -4.76
C GLN A 141 -26.70 22.42 -5.00
N GLY A 142 -27.79 23.18 -5.18
CA GLY A 142 -29.08 22.68 -5.66
C GLY A 142 -28.96 22.09 -7.07
N ASP A 143 -29.90 21.29 -7.52
CA ASP A 143 -30.04 20.83 -8.91
C ASP A 143 -29.11 19.63 -9.32
N LYS A 144 -28.42 19.01 -8.38
CA LYS A 144 -27.57 17.84 -8.63
C LYS A 144 -28.15 16.57 -7.98
N ARG A 145 -28.12 15.44 -8.70
CA ARG A 145 -28.53 14.13 -8.16
C ARG A 145 -27.55 13.70 -7.06
N THR A 146 -28.07 13.38 -5.91
CA THR A 146 -27.30 13.05 -4.69
C THR A 146 -26.88 11.57 -4.66
N LEU A 147 -26.05 11.22 -3.67
CA LEU A 147 -25.73 9.82 -3.42
C LEU A 147 -26.92 9.00 -2.89
N ASP A 148 -27.90 9.65 -2.26
CA ASP A 148 -29.14 8.98 -1.87
C ASP A 148 -30.01 8.65 -3.08
N ASP A 149 -30.04 9.52 -4.11
CA ASP A 149 -30.67 9.19 -5.39
C ASP A 149 -29.97 8.03 -6.08
N ARG A 150 -28.63 7.95 -5.98
CA ARG A 150 -27.85 6.82 -6.49
C ARG A 150 -28.22 5.52 -5.80
N LYS A 151 -28.35 5.52 -4.46
CA LYS A 151 -28.76 4.31 -3.70
C LYS A 151 -30.14 3.81 -4.09
N LYS A 152 -31.07 4.74 -4.39
CA LYS A 152 -32.42 4.39 -4.87
C LYS A 152 -32.38 3.80 -6.27
N ALA A 153 -31.59 4.40 -7.19
CA ALA A 153 -31.46 3.96 -8.58
C ALA A 153 -30.67 2.64 -8.70
N TYR A 154 -29.65 2.46 -7.87
CA TYR A 154 -28.74 1.32 -7.88
C TYR A 154 -28.53 0.76 -6.47
N PRO A 155 -29.48 -0.06 -5.96
CA PRO A 155 -29.35 -0.65 -4.62
C PRO A 155 -28.11 -1.54 -4.45
N ALA A 156 -27.65 -2.21 -5.52
CA ALA A 156 -26.48 -3.07 -5.54
C ALA A 156 -25.17 -2.34 -5.90
N PHE A 157 -25.18 -1.01 -5.92
CA PHE A 157 -24.05 -0.14 -6.35
C PHE A 157 -22.68 -0.56 -5.83
N GLU A 158 -22.59 -1.05 -4.58
CA GLU A 158 -21.29 -1.40 -3.97
C GLU A 158 -20.66 -2.66 -4.60
N SER A 159 -21.46 -3.56 -5.16
CA SER A 159 -21.02 -4.84 -5.75
C SER A 159 -21.31 -4.96 -7.25
N GLU A 160 -22.04 -4.01 -7.80
CA GLU A 160 -22.42 -4.02 -9.20
C GLU A 160 -21.31 -3.38 -10.07
N PHE A 161 -20.94 -4.05 -11.17
CA PHE A 161 -19.97 -3.56 -12.13
C PHE A 161 -20.55 -2.44 -13.01
N GLY A 162 -19.69 -1.50 -13.41
CA GLY A 162 -20.04 -0.43 -14.33
C GLY A 162 -20.28 0.93 -13.67
N HIS A 163 -19.97 1.10 -12.40
CA HIS A 163 -20.07 2.39 -11.71
C HIS A 163 -18.72 3.07 -11.59
N LEU A 164 -18.63 4.30 -12.12
CA LEU A 164 -17.41 5.09 -12.14
C LEU A 164 -17.40 6.15 -11.05
N GLU A 165 -16.26 6.36 -10.41
CA GLU A 165 -15.93 7.59 -9.68
C GLU A 165 -15.09 8.47 -10.61
N GLY A 166 -15.54 9.69 -10.88
CA GLY A 166 -14.90 10.61 -11.82
C GLY A 166 -14.32 11.86 -11.12
N ASP A 167 -13.19 12.36 -11.64
CA ASP A 167 -12.53 13.58 -11.17
C ASP A 167 -11.64 14.15 -12.29
N THR A 168 -10.99 15.29 -12.03
CA THR A 168 -9.93 15.83 -12.86
C THR A 168 -8.63 15.97 -12.06
N ILE A 169 -7.50 15.59 -12.64
CA ILE A 169 -6.20 16.00 -12.13
C ILE A 169 -5.69 17.21 -12.90
N ILE A 170 -5.33 18.24 -12.14
CA ILE A 170 -4.96 19.55 -12.69
C ILE A 170 -3.45 19.63 -12.85
N GLY A 171 -2.98 20.13 -13.99
CA GLY A 171 -1.58 20.33 -14.32
C GLY A 171 -1.00 21.65 -13.86
N LYS A 172 0.15 22.01 -14.45
CA LYS A 172 0.93 23.20 -14.15
C LYS A 172 0.09 24.47 -14.30
N ASN A 173 0.22 25.37 -13.32
CA ASN A 173 -0.44 26.67 -13.30
C ASN A 173 -1.97 26.61 -13.49
N HIS A 174 -2.60 25.48 -13.21
CA HIS A 174 -4.03 25.24 -13.39
C HIS A 174 -4.54 25.45 -14.83
N LYS A 175 -3.70 25.28 -15.85
CA LYS A 175 -4.05 25.52 -17.26
C LYS A 175 -4.54 24.28 -18.00
N SER A 176 -4.08 23.10 -17.58
CA SER A 176 -4.41 21.82 -18.22
C SER A 176 -5.00 20.83 -17.22
N ALA A 177 -5.68 19.82 -17.71
CA ALA A 177 -6.27 18.76 -16.89
C ALA A 177 -6.23 17.40 -17.60
N VAL A 178 -6.36 16.33 -16.82
CA VAL A 178 -6.68 14.97 -17.27
C VAL A 178 -7.93 14.53 -16.53
N ILE A 179 -8.91 14.02 -17.26
CA ILE A 179 -10.10 13.41 -16.66
C ILE A 179 -9.71 12.01 -16.19
N THR A 180 -10.08 11.66 -14.98
CA THR A 180 -9.77 10.36 -14.38
C THR A 180 -11.04 9.67 -13.93
N PHE A 181 -11.13 8.36 -14.20
CA PHE A 181 -12.16 7.50 -13.66
C PHE A 181 -11.55 6.33 -12.91
N ALA A 182 -12.25 5.88 -11.88
CA ALA A 182 -12.00 4.61 -11.23
C ALA A 182 -13.30 3.79 -11.25
N GLU A 183 -13.27 2.61 -11.89
CA GLU A 183 -14.39 1.69 -11.84
C GLU A 183 -14.41 0.98 -10.47
N ARG A 184 -15.58 0.94 -9.82
CA ARG A 184 -15.66 0.61 -8.40
C ARG A 184 -15.36 -0.85 -8.05
N VAL A 185 -15.80 -1.79 -8.85
CA VAL A 185 -15.63 -3.23 -8.60
C VAL A 185 -14.21 -3.66 -8.97
N SER A 186 -13.80 -3.42 -10.21
CA SER A 186 -12.49 -3.80 -10.73
C SER A 186 -11.35 -2.90 -10.23
N LYS A 187 -11.68 -1.68 -9.79
CA LYS A 187 -10.72 -0.63 -9.44
C LYS A 187 -9.83 -0.21 -10.62
N LEU A 188 -10.32 -0.46 -11.85
CA LEU A 188 -9.65 -0.04 -13.07
C LEU A 188 -9.58 1.49 -13.11
N ILE A 189 -8.42 2.01 -13.42
CA ILE A 189 -8.18 3.45 -13.61
C ILE A 189 -8.20 3.76 -15.09
N ILE A 190 -8.98 4.76 -15.49
CA ILE A 190 -9.05 5.30 -16.83
C ILE A 190 -8.60 6.77 -16.74
N ALA A 191 -7.74 7.20 -17.67
CA ALA A 191 -7.24 8.56 -17.73
C ALA A 191 -7.36 9.08 -19.16
N LEU A 192 -8.04 10.24 -19.33
CA LEU A 192 -8.36 10.81 -20.63
C LEU A 192 -7.74 12.21 -20.72
N GLU A 193 -7.03 12.44 -21.82
CA GLU A 193 -6.62 13.78 -22.23
C GLU A 193 -7.86 14.64 -22.50
N THR A 194 -7.80 15.92 -22.14
CA THR A 194 -8.83 16.90 -22.46
C THR A 194 -8.17 18.19 -22.99
N PRO A 195 -8.76 18.84 -24.02
CA PRO A 195 -8.18 20.06 -24.61
C PRO A 195 -8.18 21.25 -23.65
N GLY A 196 -8.93 21.17 -22.56
CA GLY A 196 -9.02 22.24 -21.55
C GLY A 196 -9.73 21.79 -20.29
N ARG A 197 -10.07 22.76 -19.44
CA ARG A 197 -10.69 22.57 -18.12
C ARG A 197 -12.12 23.06 -18.02
N LYS A 198 -12.64 23.67 -19.10
CA LYS A 198 -14.01 24.18 -19.11
C LYS A 198 -15.01 23.03 -19.20
N ALA A 199 -16.23 23.28 -18.78
CA ALA A 199 -17.29 22.28 -18.82
C ALA A 199 -17.51 21.69 -20.23
N GLU A 200 -17.38 22.57 -21.24
CA GLU A 200 -17.52 22.21 -22.65
C GLU A 200 -16.39 21.23 -23.10
N ASP A 201 -15.14 21.48 -22.67
CA ASP A 201 -14.00 20.61 -22.98
C ASP A 201 -14.17 19.21 -22.38
N ILE A 202 -14.61 19.18 -21.11
CA ILE A 202 -14.88 17.94 -20.38
C ILE A 202 -16.04 17.18 -21.02
N GLU A 203 -17.14 17.85 -21.31
CA GLU A 203 -18.31 17.26 -21.98
C GLU A 203 -17.94 16.68 -23.36
N TRP A 204 -17.22 17.43 -24.18
CA TRP A 204 -16.76 17.00 -25.50
C TRP A 204 -15.87 15.73 -25.40
N THR A 205 -14.91 15.75 -24.48
CA THR A 205 -14.03 14.61 -24.27
C THR A 205 -14.81 13.36 -23.86
N LEU A 206 -15.71 13.49 -22.89
CA LEU A 206 -16.50 12.39 -22.37
C LEU A 206 -17.44 11.83 -23.44
N ASN A 207 -18.14 12.69 -24.21
CA ASN A 207 -19.01 12.26 -25.27
C ASN A 207 -18.26 11.48 -26.36
N ASN A 208 -17.06 11.94 -26.75
CA ASN A 208 -16.24 11.24 -27.74
C ASN A 208 -15.67 9.92 -27.22
N TRP A 209 -15.38 9.85 -25.92
CA TRP A 209 -14.91 8.62 -25.31
C TRP A 209 -16.03 7.58 -25.20
N PHE A 210 -17.21 7.96 -24.69
CA PHE A 210 -18.34 7.05 -24.54
C PHE A 210 -18.83 6.48 -25.88
N LYS A 211 -18.82 7.27 -26.96
CA LYS A 211 -19.17 6.79 -28.32
C LYS A 211 -18.30 5.62 -28.82
N LYS A 212 -17.10 5.44 -28.26
CA LYS A 212 -16.18 4.37 -28.63
C LYS A 212 -16.38 3.10 -27.79
N LEU A 213 -17.24 3.14 -26.77
CA LEU A 213 -17.46 2.05 -25.87
C LEU A 213 -18.74 1.28 -26.20
N PRO A 214 -18.83 -0.01 -25.83
CA PRO A 214 -20.10 -0.73 -25.90
C PRO A 214 -21.17 -0.03 -25.07
N LYS A 215 -22.40 0.01 -25.58
CA LYS A 215 -23.54 0.55 -24.83
C LYS A 215 -23.71 -0.22 -23.52
N ASN A 216 -24.11 0.46 -22.48
CA ASN A 216 -24.35 -0.08 -21.14
C ASN A 216 -23.13 -0.70 -20.44
N LEU A 217 -21.92 -0.50 -20.95
CA LEU A 217 -20.70 -0.93 -20.26
C LEU A 217 -20.59 -0.23 -18.90
N PHE A 218 -20.89 1.04 -18.86
CA PHE A 218 -20.94 1.83 -17.62
C PHE A 218 -22.36 2.32 -17.36
N LYS A 219 -22.79 2.21 -16.10
CA LYS A 219 -24.16 2.51 -15.63
C LYS A 219 -24.28 3.89 -15.01
N SER A 220 -23.26 4.29 -14.26
CA SER A 220 -23.27 5.62 -13.63
C SER A 220 -21.88 6.20 -13.44
N ILE A 221 -21.83 7.52 -13.27
CA ILE A 221 -20.66 8.28 -12.86
C ILE A 221 -20.98 9.05 -11.59
N THR A 222 -20.06 9.06 -10.62
CA THR A 222 -20.13 9.94 -9.46
C THR A 222 -19.00 10.95 -9.53
N PHE A 223 -19.34 12.23 -9.68
CA PHE A 223 -18.41 13.36 -9.67
C PHE A 223 -18.39 14.07 -8.31
N ASP A 224 -17.42 14.97 -8.12
CA ASP A 224 -17.55 16.03 -7.11
C ASP A 224 -18.44 17.17 -7.61
N CYS A 225 -18.66 18.17 -6.72
CA CYS A 225 -19.42 19.35 -7.08
C CYS A 225 -18.63 20.39 -7.90
N GLY A 226 -17.56 19.99 -8.60
CA GLY A 226 -16.76 20.87 -9.45
C GLY A 226 -17.57 21.57 -10.54
N LYS A 227 -17.18 22.79 -10.88
CA LYS A 227 -17.84 23.58 -11.95
C LYS A 227 -17.58 22.99 -13.33
N GLU A 228 -16.49 22.27 -13.50
CA GLU A 228 -16.10 21.55 -14.71
C GLU A 228 -17.09 20.47 -15.13
N PHE A 229 -17.94 20.01 -14.22
CA PHE A 229 -18.98 19.00 -14.49
C PHE A 229 -20.38 19.62 -14.60
N SER A 230 -20.49 20.95 -14.83
CA SER A 230 -21.80 21.63 -14.91
C SER A 230 -22.70 21.15 -16.07
N ASN A 231 -22.10 20.64 -17.16
CA ASN A 231 -22.82 20.12 -18.32
C ASN A 231 -23.28 18.65 -18.17
N TRP A 232 -23.30 18.14 -16.94
CA TRP A 232 -23.62 16.74 -16.63
C TRP A 232 -24.97 16.25 -17.17
N LYS A 233 -26.01 17.16 -17.26
CA LYS A 233 -27.34 16.83 -17.79
C LYS A 233 -27.26 16.47 -19.27
N SER A 234 -26.50 17.25 -20.03
CA SER A 234 -26.26 16.99 -21.46
C SER A 234 -25.55 15.65 -21.66
N LEU A 235 -24.46 15.40 -20.91
CA LEU A 235 -23.74 14.12 -20.94
C LEU A 235 -24.65 12.93 -20.57
N SER A 236 -25.42 13.05 -19.49
CA SER A 236 -26.33 12.00 -19.03
C SER A 236 -27.37 11.64 -20.09
N ASN A 237 -27.96 12.67 -20.76
CA ASN A 237 -28.97 12.45 -21.78
C ASN A 237 -28.38 11.88 -23.08
N GLN A 238 -27.18 12.33 -23.50
CA GLN A 238 -26.56 11.89 -24.75
C GLN A 238 -26.02 10.46 -24.67
N GLN A 239 -25.54 10.05 -23.51
CA GLN A 239 -24.87 8.76 -23.33
C GLN A 239 -25.71 7.71 -22.57
N ASP A 240 -26.94 8.09 -22.19
CA ASP A 240 -27.83 7.24 -21.37
C ASP A 240 -27.12 6.70 -20.10
N ILE A 241 -26.39 7.61 -19.43
CA ILE A 241 -25.63 7.27 -18.22
C ILE A 241 -26.11 8.12 -17.03
N SER A 242 -26.31 7.48 -15.89
CA SER A 242 -26.72 8.20 -14.67
C SER A 242 -25.54 8.98 -14.07
N VAL A 243 -25.72 10.25 -13.80
CA VAL A 243 -24.70 11.09 -13.14
C VAL A 243 -25.15 11.48 -11.74
N PHE A 244 -24.28 11.29 -10.76
CA PHE A 244 -24.49 11.62 -9.35
C PHE A 244 -23.34 12.47 -8.82
N PHE A 245 -23.57 13.14 -7.70
CA PHE A 245 -22.59 14.02 -7.07
C PHE A 245 -22.37 13.67 -5.61
N ALA A 246 -21.09 13.62 -5.24
CA ALA A 246 -20.70 13.51 -3.83
C ALA A 246 -21.01 14.81 -3.09
N ASP A 247 -21.27 14.73 -1.80
CA ASP A 247 -21.47 15.90 -0.97
C ASP A 247 -20.19 16.75 -0.93
N PRO A 248 -20.33 18.09 -0.94
CA PRO A 248 -19.19 18.97 -0.77
C PRO A 248 -18.44 18.66 0.53
N GLY A 249 -17.11 18.57 0.46
CA GLY A 249 -16.27 18.31 1.61
C GLY A 249 -16.24 16.87 2.11
N CYS A 250 -16.85 15.93 1.41
CA CYS A 250 -16.86 14.52 1.76
C CYS A 250 -15.98 13.67 0.81
N PRO A 251 -14.64 13.83 0.84
CA PRO A 251 -13.74 13.10 -0.06
C PRO A 251 -13.84 11.58 0.09
N SER A 252 -14.22 11.08 1.29
CA SER A 252 -14.43 9.66 1.55
C SER A 252 -15.51 9.02 0.66
N GLN A 253 -16.44 9.80 0.14
CA GLN A 253 -17.50 9.32 -0.76
C GLN A 253 -16.98 8.97 -2.17
N ARG A 254 -15.75 9.42 -2.52
CA ARG A 254 -15.03 9.13 -3.77
C ARG A 254 -13.59 8.69 -3.49
N GLY A 255 -13.40 7.97 -2.38
CA GLY A 255 -12.09 7.57 -1.88
C GLY A 255 -11.28 6.72 -2.86
N LEU A 256 -11.92 5.98 -3.75
CA LEU A 256 -11.26 5.17 -4.76
C LEU A 256 -10.59 6.06 -5.83
N ASN A 257 -11.30 7.07 -6.33
CA ASN A 257 -10.75 7.98 -7.34
C ASN A 257 -9.66 8.88 -6.73
N GLU A 258 -9.88 9.44 -5.54
CA GLU A 258 -8.87 10.25 -4.84
C GLU A 258 -7.57 9.47 -4.64
N HIS A 259 -7.67 8.21 -4.19
CA HIS A 259 -6.52 7.32 -4.07
C HIS A 259 -5.83 7.09 -5.42
N SER A 260 -6.62 6.82 -6.47
CA SER A 260 -6.12 6.57 -7.83
C SER A 260 -5.40 7.80 -8.39
N ASN A 261 -5.95 9.01 -8.20
CA ASN A 261 -5.31 10.27 -8.57
C ASN A 261 -3.96 10.46 -7.88
N GLY A 262 -3.87 10.12 -6.58
CA GLY A 262 -2.60 10.13 -5.84
C GLY A 262 -1.56 9.18 -6.43
N LEU A 263 -1.97 8.02 -6.93
CA LEU A 263 -1.08 7.07 -7.60
C LEU A 263 -0.64 7.58 -8.97
N LEU A 264 -1.56 8.06 -9.80
CA LEU A 264 -1.24 8.64 -11.12
C LEU A 264 -0.25 9.80 -11.02
N ARG A 265 -0.45 10.68 -10.02
CA ARG A 265 0.47 11.79 -9.70
C ARG A 265 1.90 11.34 -9.44
N LYS A 266 2.03 10.21 -8.76
CA LYS A 266 3.32 9.64 -8.39
C LYS A 266 3.99 8.92 -9.55
N ASP A 267 3.22 8.33 -10.45
CA ASP A 267 3.72 7.40 -11.47
C ASP A 267 4.01 8.04 -12.82
N GLY A 268 3.76 9.34 -12.96
CA GLY A 268 4.11 10.02 -14.20
C GLY A 268 3.22 11.20 -14.58
N LEU A 269 2.17 11.52 -13.79
CA LEU A 269 1.31 12.69 -14.02
C LEU A 269 1.43 13.70 -12.86
N PRO A 270 2.63 14.25 -12.57
CA PRO A 270 2.82 15.15 -11.44
C PRO A 270 2.10 16.51 -11.66
N LYS A 271 1.87 17.23 -10.58
CA LYS A 271 1.17 18.52 -10.59
C LYS A 271 1.89 19.60 -11.41
N GLN A 272 3.21 19.48 -11.58
CA GLN A 272 4.05 20.42 -12.31
C GLN A 272 4.06 20.19 -13.84
N MET A 273 3.45 19.10 -14.31
CA MET A 273 3.37 18.76 -15.73
C MET A 273 2.29 19.61 -16.42
N ASP A 274 2.59 20.11 -17.62
CA ASP A 274 1.56 20.63 -18.51
C ASP A 274 0.97 19.48 -19.33
N PHE A 275 -0.28 19.16 -19.08
CA PHE A 275 -0.95 18.03 -19.74
C PHE A 275 -1.32 18.33 -21.19
N ASN A 276 -1.27 19.59 -21.64
CA ASN A 276 -1.45 19.92 -23.06
C ASN A 276 -0.26 19.53 -23.92
N GLU A 277 0.90 19.25 -23.29
CA GLU A 277 2.14 18.87 -23.97
C GLU A 277 2.37 17.32 -23.99
N VAL A 278 1.41 16.55 -23.46
CA VAL A 278 1.53 15.08 -23.39
C VAL A 278 0.39 14.40 -24.12
N SER A 279 0.70 13.32 -24.84
CA SER A 279 -0.29 12.61 -25.63
C SER A 279 -1.19 11.71 -24.78
N GLN A 280 -2.36 11.37 -25.32
CA GLN A 280 -3.28 10.39 -24.73
C GLN A 280 -2.59 9.04 -24.50
N GLU A 281 -1.67 8.60 -25.39
CA GLU A 281 -0.93 7.36 -25.25
C GLU A 281 -0.06 7.37 -24.00
N PHE A 282 0.65 8.47 -23.74
CA PHE A 282 1.45 8.61 -22.54
C PHE A 282 0.56 8.57 -21.28
N ILE A 283 -0.53 9.36 -21.24
CA ILE A 283 -1.48 9.39 -20.12
C ILE A 283 -2.05 8.00 -19.88
N SER A 284 -2.48 7.30 -20.93
CA SER A 284 -2.98 5.93 -20.86
C SER A 284 -1.93 4.96 -20.35
N SER A 285 -0.67 5.10 -20.75
CA SER A 285 0.42 4.22 -20.35
C SER A 285 0.64 4.23 -18.84
N VAL A 286 0.49 5.42 -18.20
CA VAL A 286 0.60 5.59 -16.75
C VAL A 286 -0.55 4.86 -16.04
N ALA A 287 -1.78 4.99 -16.53
CA ALA A 287 -2.95 4.29 -15.98
C ALA A 287 -2.84 2.77 -16.16
N VAL A 288 -2.43 2.31 -17.36
CA VAL A 288 -2.25 0.88 -17.67
C VAL A 288 -1.22 0.24 -16.76
N ARG A 289 -0.10 0.92 -16.46
CA ARG A 289 0.89 0.41 -15.51
C ARG A 289 0.25 0.11 -14.15
N ARG A 290 -0.59 1.00 -13.65
CA ARG A 290 -1.32 0.80 -12.39
C ARG A 290 -2.36 -0.30 -12.46
N ASN A 291 -3.01 -0.46 -13.59
CA ASN A 291 -4.02 -1.49 -13.81
C ASN A 291 -3.43 -2.90 -13.92
N LYS A 292 -2.12 -3.03 -14.11
CA LYS A 292 -1.38 -4.31 -14.12
C LYS A 292 -0.78 -4.68 -12.75
N ILE A 293 -0.94 -3.85 -11.72
CA ILE A 293 -0.45 -4.16 -10.38
C ILE A 293 -1.55 -4.87 -9.58
N PRO A 294 -1.30 -6.10 -9.08
CA PRO A 294 -2.28 -6.82 -8.27
C PRO A 294 -2.65 -6.06 -7.00
N ARG A 295 -3.90 -6.17 -6.56
CA ARG A 295 -4.39 -5.51 -5.34
C ARG A 295 -4.93 -6.51 -4.34
N LYS A 296 -4.53 -6.40 -3.09
CA LYS A 296 -5.04 -7.23 -1.99
C LYS A 296 -6.57 -7.21 -1.91
N SER A 297 -7.18 -6.04 -2.14
CA SER A 297 -8.63 -5.86 -2.14
C SER A 297 -9.36 -6.49 -3.34
N LEU A 298 -8.62 -7.06 -4.29
CA LEU A 298 -9.10 -7.86 -5.43
C LEU A 298 -8.60 -9.30 -5.34
N ASN A 299 -8.34 -9.80 -4.13
CA ASN A 299 -7.76 -11.13 -3.90
C ASN A 299 -6.47 -11.34 -4.72
N TYR A 300 -5.63 -10.29 -4.78
CA TYR A 300 -4.38 -10.24 -5.54
C TYR A 300 -4.52 -10.42 -7.06
N LYS A 301 -5.72 -10.26 -7.61
CA LYS A 301 -5.91 -10.01 -9.05
C LYS A 301 -5.54 -8.56 -9.38
N THR A 302 -5.21 -8.32 -10.65
CA THR A 302 -5.02 -6.97 -11.15
C THR A 302 -6.37 -6.31 -11.46
N PRO A 303 -6.48 -4.97 -11.41
CA PRO A 303 -7.66 -4.25 -11.91
C PRO A 303 -8.07 -4.65 -13.33
N LEU A 304 -7.10 -4.85 -14.22
CA LEU A 304 -7.36 -5.25 -15.60
C LEU A 304 -7.97 -6.65 -15.69
N GLU A 305 -7.45 -7.64 -14.94
CA GLU A 305 -8.02 -9.00 -14.89
C GLU A 305 -9.48 -8.97 -14.45
N VAL A 306 -9.78 -8.29 -13.33
CA VAL A 306 -11.14 -8.20 -12.80
C VAL A 306 -12.07 -7.45 -13.76
N PHE A 307 -11.59 -6.40 -14.42
CA PHE A 307 -12.37 -5.67 -15.42
C PHE A 307 -12.75 -6.58 -16.61
N LEU A 308 -11.78 -7.30 -17.17
CA LEU A 308 -12.00 -8.19 -18.31
C LEU A 308 -12.93 -9.35 -17.94
N GLU A 309 -12.83 -9.92 -16.75
CA GLU A 309 -13.75 -10.95 -16.25
C GLU A 309 -15.21 -10.46 -16.25
N ASN A 310 -15.44 -9.22 -15.77
CA ASN A 310 -16.80 -8.65 -15.75
C ASN A 310 -17.29 -8.33 -17.18
N VAL A 311 -16.45 -7.79 -18.06
CA VAL A 311 -16.82 -7.50 -19.46
C VAL A 311 -17.14 -8.78 -20.22
N SER A 312 -16.35 -9.83 -20.03
CA SER A 312 -16.62 -11.14 -20.68
C SER A 312 -17.94 -11.75 -20.21
N GLY A 313 -18.28 -11.53 -18.93
CA GLY A 313 -19.59 -11.93 -18.38
C GLY A 313 -20.77 -11.20 -19.01
N LEU A 314 -20.59 -9.93 -19.43
CA LEU A 314 -21.63 -9.16 -20.10
C LEU A 314 -21.92 -9.63 -21.57
N ASN A 315 -20.92 -10.23 -22.23
CA ASN A 315 -21.07 -10.72 -23.61
C ASN A 315 -21.76 -12.09 -23.71
N ASN A 316 -22.10 -12.73 -22.58
CA ASN A 316 -22.76 -14.02 -22.52
C ASN A 316 -24.27 -13.92 -22.23
N PHE A 317 -24.87 -12.72 -22.38
CA PHE A 317 -26.31 -12.49 -22.26
C PHE A 317 -26.91 -11.95 -23.57
#